data_ad06103645773d61e24451b14a42572c
#
_entry.id   ad06103645773d61e24451b14a42572c
#
_cell.length_a   1.000
_cell.length_b   1.000
_cell.length_c   1.000
_cell.angle_alpha   90.00
_cell.angle_beta   90.00
_cell.angle_gamma   90.00
#
_symmetry.space_group_name_H-M   'P 1'
#
loop_
_entity.id
_entity.type
_entity.pdbx_description
1 polymer ?
#
loop_
_entity_poly.entity_id
_entity_poly.type
_entity_poly.pdbx_seq_one_letter_code
_entity_poly.pdbx_strand_id
1 'polypeptide(L)'
;MSEIKIHLVSSNNVEAKKAKKDLTKLYKNYPIDKANTIVALGGDGLMLQTLHDNINRDLPIYGMNKGSIGFLMNKYNEKNLLKRIEKSISAELHPLKMKTKRKNKIFTAKAINEVSLLRETYQAAKVKIYVDGKERLNELICDGLLLCTPAGSTAYNLSAHGPILPLTSNLLALTPISAFRPRRWKGALLPRNAKVKISILEKKKRPVSVVADNSEFRDIEYVEISEDKDIELKMLFDPKTNL
;
A
#
# COMPACT_ATOMS: atom_id res chain seq x y z
N MET A 1 19.52 26.01 -2.70
CA MET A 1 18.63 24.92 -2.22
C MET A 1 17.91 25.41 -0.99
N SER A 2 16.62 25.12 -0.82
CA SER A 2 15.88 25.48 0.39
C SER A 2 16.39 24.66 1.58
N GLU A 3 16.46 25.26 2.77
CA GLU A 3 16.83 24.60 4.02
C GLU A 3 15.91 23.39 4.28
N ILE A 4 16.48 22.22 4.58
CA ILE A 4 15.69 21.02 4.91
C ILE A 4 15.15 21.17 6.33
N LYS A 5 13.81 21.18 6.46
CA LYS A 5 13.07 21.27 7.72
C LYS A 5 12.29 19.97 7.91
N ILE A 6 12.71 19.18 8.89
CA ILE A 6 12.14 17.85 9.11
C ILE A 6 11.02 17.86 10.15
N HIS A 7 9.97 17.09 9.90
CA HIS A 7 8.97 16.68 10.88
C HIS A 7 9.19 15.22 11.26
N LEU A 8 9.41 14.95 12.55
CA LEU A 8 9.72 13.61 13.05
C LEU A 8 8.47 12.90 13.55
N VAL A 9 8.18 11.74 13.00
CA VAL A 9 7.17 10.81 13.51
C VAL A 9 7.81 9.50 13.97
N SER A 10 7.21 8.81 14.94
CA SER A 10 7.75 7.53 15.43
C SER A 10 6.65 6.56 15.79
N SER A 11 6.93 5.28 15.64
CA SER A 11 6.08 4.22 16.19
C SER A 11 6.07 4.26 17.73
N ASN A 12 5.14 3.51 18.32
CA ASN A 12 4.95 3.51 19.77
C ASN A 12 6.01 2.69 20.55
N ASN A 13 6.92 1.99 19.88
CA ASN A 13 7.97 1.23 20.56
C ASN A 13 9.01 2.15 21.23
N VAL A 14 9.69 1.61 22.24
CA VAL A 14 10.65 2.36 23.09
C VAL A 14 11.82 2.87 22.25
N GLU A 15 12.35 2.06 21.34
CA GLU A 15 13.52 2.41 20.52
C GLU A 15 13.23 3.54 19.54
N ALA A 16 12.07 3.53 18.90
CA ALA A 16 11.67 4.59 17.98
C ALA A 16 11.40 5.91 18.70
N LYS A 17 10.77 5.87 19.89
CA LYS A 17 10.57 7.06 20.74
C LYS A 17 11.90 7.65 21.21
N LYS A 18 12.85 6.78 21.61
CA LYS A 18 14.20 7.23 21.98
C LYS A 18 14.88 7.88 20.78
N ALA A 19 14.88 7.22 19.61
CA ALA A 19 15.47 7.77 18.39
C ALA A 19 14.85 9.14 18.02
N LYS A 20 13.52 9.30 18.13
CA LYS A 20 12.85 10.58 17.90
C LYS A 20 13.38 11.67 18.85
N LYS A 21 13.52 11.35 20.14
CA LYS A 21 14.06 12.30 21.14
C LYS A 21 15.49 12.71 20.81
N ASP A 22 16.35 11.76 20.44
CA ASP A 22 17.76 12.00 20.12
C ASP A 22 17.89 12.84 18.83
N LEU A 23 17.14 12.50 17.78
CA LEU A 23 17.13 13.28 16.54
C LEU A 23 16.53 14.69 16.72
N THR A 24 15.55 14.85 17.60
CA THR A 24 15.00 16.18 17.91
C THR A 24 16.06 17.11 18.52
N LYS A 25 16.97 16.56 19.34
CA LYS A 25 18.08 17.33 19.89
C LYS A 25 19.11 17.76 18.84
N LEU A 26 19.37 16.85 17.86
CA LEU A 26 20.38 17.06 16.83
C LEU A 26 19.92 17.97 15.69
N TYR A 27 18.65 17.84 15.28
CA TYR A 27 18.17 18.39 14.01
C TYR A 27 16.93 19.28 14.13
N LYS A 28 16.42 19.52 15.36
CA LYS A 28 15.15 20.21 15.59
C LYS A 28 13.97 19.48 14.91
N ASN A 29 12.85 19.39 15.60
CA ASN A 29 11.60 18.87 15.06
C ASN A 29 10.66 20.04 14.74
N TYR A 30 10.37 20.26 13.48
CA TYR A 30 9.47 21.32 13.03
C TYR A 30 8.00 20.84 13.08
N PRO A 31 7.03 21.73 13.34
CA PRO A 31 5.63 21.44 13.10
C PRO A 31 5.42 21.02 11.64
N ILE A 32 4.46 20.14 11.40
CA ILE A 32 4.22 19.56 10.07
C ILE A 32 3.99 20.64 8.98
N ASP A 33 3.32 21.72 9.34
CA ASP A 33 3.00 22.82 8.40
C ASP A 33 4.20 23.73 8.08
N LYS A 34 5.32 23.55 8.80
CA LYS A 34 6.58 24.28 8.57
C LYS A 34 7.70 23.37 8.05
N ALA A 35 7.43 22.08 7.96
CA ALA A 35 8.37 21.10 7.44
C ALA A 35 8.25 20.96 5.93
N ASN A 36 9.35 20.55 5.29
CA ASN A 36 9.36 20.17 3.86
C ASN A 36 9.75 18.70 3.66
N THR A 37 9.96 17.95 4.75
CA THR A 37 10.24 16.50 4.71
C THR A 37 9.76 15.87 6.00
N ILE A 38 9.12 14.70 5.90
CA ILE A 38 8.76 13.88 7.06
C ILE A 38 9.82 12.81 7.25
N VAL A 39 10.27 12.61 8.49
CA VAL A 39 11.18 11.52 8.87
C VAL A 39 10.42 10.55 9.76
N ALA A 40 10.18 9.33 9.25
CA ALA A 40 9.43 8.28 9.93
C ALA A 40 10.37 7.26 10.58
N LEU A 41 10.26 7.08 11.92
CA LEU A 41 11.10 6.20 12.72
C LEU A 41 10.30 4.97 13.19
N GLY A 42 10.45 3.85 12.48
CA GLY A 42 9.67 2.63 12.76
C GLY A 42 9.92 1.52 11.76
N GLY A 43 8.92 0.76 11.40
CA GLY A 43 8.91 -0.22 10.33
C GLY A 43 7.91 0.15 9.24
N ASP A 44 7.66 -0.78 8.30
CA ASP A 44 6.77 -0.55 7.14
C ASP A 44 5.34 -0.17 7.55
N GLY A 45 4.82 -0.71 8.65
CA GLY A 45 3.50 -0.31 9.18
C GLY A 45 3.41 1.17 9.56
N LEU A 46 4.47 1.76 10.15
CA LEU A 46 4.52 3.21 10.41
C LEU A 46 4.65 3.99 9.11
N MET A 47 5.44 3.49 8.16
CA MET A 47 5.56 4.13 6.85
C MET A 47 4.20 4.20 6.16
N LEU A 48 3.47 3.08 6.10
CA LEU A 48 2.13 3.03 5.53
C LEU A 48 1.17 4.01 6.21
N GLN A 49 1.15 4.04 7.56
CA GLN A 49 0.34 4.99 8.32
C GLN A 49 0.73 6.44 8.02
N THR A 50 2.03 6.74 7.96
CA THR A 50 2.53 8.09 7.67
C THR A 50 2.14 8.54 6.26
N LEU A 51 2.20 7.64 5.28
CA LEU A 51 1.75 7.91 3.91
C LEU A 51 0.24 8.19 3.86
N HIS A 52 -0.59 7.40 4.58
CA HIS A 52 -2.03 7.65 4.68
C HIS A 52 -2.37 8.98 5.34
N ASP A 53 -1.75 9.29 6.48
CA ASP A 53 -2.00 10.52 7.23
C ASP A 53 -1.63 11.78 6.42
N ASN A 54 -0.72 11.63 5.46
CA ASN A 54 -0.22 12.73 4.64
C ASN A 54 -0.57 12.60 3.14
N ILE A 55 -1.54 11.77 2.80
CA ILE A 55 -1.91 11.45 1.41
C ILE A 55 -2.31 12.67 0.57
N ASN A 56 -2.76 13.74 1.21
CA ASN A 56 -3.13 15.01 0.57
C ASN A 56 -2.03 16.10 0.73
N ARG A 57 -0.84 15.74 1.23
CA ARG A 57 0.28 16.67 1.40
C ARG A 57 1.40 16.28 0.44
N ASP A 58 1.92 17.22 -0.30
CA ASP A 58 3.11 17.00 -1.15
C ASP A 58 4.39 17.10 -0.31
N LEU A 59 4.52 16.19 0.68
CA LEU A 59 5.69 16.10 1.55
C LEU A 59 6.39 14.75 1.35
N PRO A 60 7.65 14.75 0.91
CA PRO A 60 8.42 13.52 0.81
C PRO A 60 8.68 12.91 2.19
N ILE A 61 8.66 11.57 2.27
CA ILE A 61 8.85 10.83 3.51
C ILE A 61 10.15 10.04 3.46
N TYR A 62 11.03 10.28 4.42
CA TYR A 62 12.27 9.54 4.62
C TYR A 62 12.12 8.61 5.83
N GLY A 63 11.94 7.32 5.56
CA GLY A 63 11.81 6.31 6.62
C GLY A 63 13.15 5.81 7.13
N MET A 64 13.29 5.63 8.44
CA MET A 64 14.43 4.94 9.06
C MET A 64 13.95 3.79 9.94
N ASN A 65 14.49 2.58 9.71
CA ASN A 65 14.06 1.38 10.40
C ASN A 65 14.43 1.39 11.89
N LYS A 66 13.41 1.30 12.74
CA LYS A 66 13.47 1.12 14.20
C LYS A 66 12.50 0.02 14.66
N GLY A 67 12.28 -0.97 13.80
CA GLY A 67 11.47 -2.16 14.04
C GLY A 67 12.15 -3.41 13.51
N SER A 68 11.37 -4.42 13.17
CA SER A 68 11.82 -5.58 12.39
C SER A 68 12.24 -5.16 10.97
N ILE A 69 12.78 -6.10 10.21
CA ILE A 69 13.18 -5.87 8.81
C ILE A 69 12.00 -5.28 8.02
N GLY A 70 12.23 -4.15 7.33
CA GLY A 70 11.25 -3.49 6.48
C GLY A 70 11.81 -3.26 5.08
N PHE A 71 10.94 -3.29 4.07
CA PHE A 71 11.28 -3.07 2.67
C PHE A 71 11.18 -1.60 2.26
N LEU A 72 10.43 -0.80 3.03
CA LEU A 72 10.14 0.61 2.72
C LEU A 72 10.99 1.59 3.55
N MET A 73 11.98 1.10 4.28
CA MET A 73 12.73 1.89 5.25
C MET A 73 14.23 1.88 4.96
N ASN A 74 14.87 3.02 5.13
CA ASN A 74 16.33 3.13 5.15
C ASN A 74 16.91 2.56 6.45
N LYS A 75 18.20 2.22 6.44
CA LYS A 75 18.93 1.85 7.64
C LYS A 75 19.00 3.04 8.59
N TYR A 76 18.68 2.82 9.88
CA TYR A 76 18.80 3.86 10.89
C TYR A 76 20.25 4.34 11.04
N ASN A 77 20.44 5.64 10.97
CA ASN A 77 21.67 6.32 11.36
C ASN A 77 21.33 7.77 11.69
N GLU A 78 21.72 8.23 12.86
CA GLU A 78 21.48 9.59 13.33
C GLU A 78 22.45 10.63 12.73
N LYS A 79 23.63 10.18 12.28
CA LYS A 79 24.65 11.07 11.73
C LYS A 79 24.33 11.50 10.31
N ASN A 80 24.58 12.78 10.01
CA ASN A 80 24.45 13.36 8.68
C ASN A 80 23.04 13.22 8.04
N LEU A 81 21.98 13.18 8.86
CA LEU A 81 20.61 12.94 8.37
C LEU A 81 20.22 13.92 7.25
N LEU A 82 20.42 15.22 7.43
CA LEU A 82 20.05 16.22 6.41
C LEU A 82 20.81 16.02 5.10
N LYS A 83 22.11 15.67 5.15
CA LYS A 83 22.89 15.34 3.94
C LYS A 83 22.41 14.05 3.27
N ARG A 84 21.94 13.06 4.04
CA ARG A 84 21.36 11.84 3.49
C ARG A 84 20.05 12.13 2.76
N ILE A 85 19.18 12.93 3.38
CA ILE A 85 17.93 13.38 2.76
C ILE A 85 18.21 14.17 1.47
N GLU A 86 19.17 15.10 1.49
CA GLU A 86 19.55 15.88 0.31
C GLU A 86 20.05 15.02 -0.85
N LYS A 87 20.76 13.92 -0.56
CA LYS A 87 21.30 12.98 -1.56
C LYS A 87 20.39 11.79 -1.86
N SER A 88 19.21 11.75 -1.24
CA SER A 88 18.31 10.62 -1.42
C SER A 88 17.75 10.53 -2.83
N ILE A 89 17.38 9.31 -3.22
CA ILE A 89 16.67 9.00 -4.46
C ILE A 89 15.18 8.94 -4.10
N SER A 90 14.35 9.63 -4.88
CA SER A 90 12.89 9.58 -4.72
C SER A 90 12.30 8.40 -5.47
N ALA A 91 11.43 7.64 -4.79
CA ALA A 91 10.50 6.73 -5.43
C ALA A 91 9.09 7.30 -5.32
N GLU A 92 8.41 7.37 -6.46
CA GLU A 92 7.05 7.88 -6.57
C GLU A 92 6.05 6.72 -6.49
N LEU A 93 5.06 6.86 -5.63
CA LEU A 93 3.98 5.90 -5.44
C LEU A 93 2.64 6.56 -5.75
N HIS A 94 1.77 5.82 -6.41
CA HIS A 94 0.38 6.21 -6.59
C HIS A 94 -0.50 5.18 -5.89
N PRO A 95 -1.40 5.61 -4.99
CA PRO A 95 -2.30 4.68 -4.31
C PRO A 95 -3.32 4.11 -5.30
N LEU A 96 -3.89 2.97 -4.94
CA LEU A 96 -5.10 2.46 -5.57
C LEU A 96 -6.30 3.23 -5.04
N LYS A 97 -7.22 3.61 -5.92
CA LYS A 97 -8.57 4.00 -5.53
C LYS A 97 -9.51 2.83 -5.73
N MET A 98 -10.27 2.56 -4.70
CA MET A 98 -11.30 1.54 -4.65
C MET A 98 -12.68 2.19 -4.66
N LYS A 99 -13.61 1.63 -5.44
CA LYS A 99 -15.03 1.94 -5.41
C LYS A 99 -15.81 0.64 -5.28
N THR A 100 -16.65 0.52 -4.27
CA THR A 100 -17.48 -0.68 -4.05
C THR A 100 -18.94 -0.31 -3.82
N LYS A 101 -19.84 -1.26 -4.10
CA LYS A 101 -21.27 -1.11 -3.89
C LYS A 101 -21.77 -2.11 -2.86
N ARG A 102 -22.57 -1.60 -1.91
CA ARG A 102 -23.28 -2.39 -0.89
C ARG A 102 -24.69 -1.80 -0.72
N LYS A 103 -25.73 -2.62 -0.85
CA LYS A 103 -27.14 -2.20 -0.60
C LYS A 103 -27.47 -0.82 -1.21
N ASN A 104 -27.27 -0.65 -2.50
CA ASN A 104 -27.51 0.61 -3.25
C ASN A 104 -26.64 1.82 -2.82
N LYS A 105 -25.70 1.67 -1.88
CA LYS A 105 -24.75 2.72 -1.51
C LYS A 105 -23.39 2.43 -2.13
N ILE A 106 -22.72 3.50 -2.57
CA ILE A 106 -21.35 3.46 -3.08
C ILE A 106 -20.43 3.90 -1.96
N PHE A 107 -19.33 3.18 -1.79
CA PHE A 107 -18.24 3.49 -0.87
C PHE A 107 -16.95 3.59 -1.66
N THR A 108 -16.06 4.46 -1.21
CA THR A 108 -14.74 4.66 -1.80
C THR A 108 -13.68 4.63 -0.72
N ALA A 109 -12.52 4.09 -1.03
CA ALA A 109 -11.35 4.13 -0.17
C ALA A 109 -10.07 4.15 -1.03
N LYS A 110 -8.93 4.40 -0.39
CA LYS A 110 -7.61 4.37 -1.02
C LYS A 110 -6.73 3.34 -0.34
N ALA A 111 -5.90 2.67 -1.12
CA ALA A 111 -4.91 1.72 -0.61
C ALA A 111 -3.53 2.04 -1.19
N ILE A 112 -2.53 2.06 -0.34
CA ILE A 112 -1.13 2.22 -0.73
C ILE A 112 -0.52 0.86 -1.03
N ASN A 113 -0.85 -0.16 -0.23
CA ASN A 113 -0.42 -1.53 -0.46
C ASN A 113 -1.35 -2.28 -1.42
N GLU A 114 -2.56 -2.63 -0.96
CA GLU A 114 -3.47 -3.46 -1.75
C GLU A 114 -4.94 -3.23 -1.42
N VAL A 115 -5.76 -3.62 -2.38
CA VAL A 115 -7.19 -3.87 -2.18
C VAL A 115 -7.40 -5.38 -2.21
N SER A 116 -7.85 -5.96 -1.10
CA SER A 116 -8.06 -7.41 -0.95
C SER A 116 -9.53 -7.75 -0.72
N LEU A 117 -9.99 -8.84 -1.33
CA LEU A 117 -11.30 -9.43 -1.14
C LEU A 117 -11.16 -10.74 -0.38
N LEU A 118 -12.03 -10.98 0.60
CA LEU A 118 -12.06 -12.21 1.37
C LEU A 118 -13.49 -12.70 1.56
N ARG A 119 -13.67 -14.03 1.52
CA ARG A 119 -14.95 -14.66 1.88
C ARG A 119 -15.31 -14.37 3.34
N GLU A 120 -16.57 -14.10 3.60
CA GLU A 120 -17.06 -13.80 4.96
C GLU A 120 -17.55 -15.04 5.71
N THR A 121 -17.70 -16.17 5.03
CA THR A 121 -18.22 -17.41 5.60
C THR A 121 -17.32 -18.60 5.24
N TYR A 122 -17.70 -19.81 5.68
CA TYR A 122 -17.02 -21.05 5.29
C TYR A 122 -17.13 -21.38 3.78
N GLN A 123 -18.11 -20.79 3.08
CA GLN A 123 -18.25 -20.95 1.63
C GLN A 123 -17.14 -20.19 0.90
N ALA A 124 -16.49 -20.83 -0.06
CA ALA A 124 -15.51 -20.17 -0.91
C ALA A 124 -16.13 -18.98 -1.67
N ALA A 125 -15.40 -17.90 -1.83
CA ALA A 125 -15.79 -16.79 -2.68
C ALA A 125 -15.92 -17.26 -4.14
N LYS A 126 -16.87 -16.68 -4.86
CA LYS A 126 -17.08 -16.92 -6.29
C LYS A 126 -17.14 -15.57 -6.99
N VAL A 127 -16.14 -15.28 -7.80
CA VAL A 127 -15.99 -13.94 -8.38
C VAL A 127 -15.77 -14.01 -9.88
N LYS A 128 -16.15 -12.93 -10.56
CA LYS A 128 -15.89 -12.68 -11.98
C LYS A 128 -14.98 -11.49 -12.12
N ILE A 129 -13.98 -11.58 -13.00
CA ILE A 129 -12.92 -10.57 -13.14
C ILE A 129 -12.99 -9.93 -14.52
N TYR A 130 -12.99 -8.60 -14.53
CA TYR A 130 -12.85 -7.77 -15.70
C TYR A 130 -11.59 -6.92 -15.60
N VAL A 131 -10.89 -6.75 -16.71
CA VAL A 131 -9.75 -5.82 -16.83
C VAL A 131 -10.01 -4.95 -18.05
N ASP A 132 -10.02 -3.64 -17.88
CA ASP A 132 -10.27 -2.63 -18.90
C ASP A 132 -11.60 -2.88 -19.65
N GLY A 133 -12.65 -3.21 -18.88
CA GLY A 133 -14.00 -3.49 -19.39
C GLY A 133 -14.17 -4.85 -20.06
N LYS A 134 -13.10 -5.62 -20.25
CA LYS A 134 -13.15 -6.95 -20.88
C LYS A 134 -13.19 -8.03 -19.80
N GLU A 135 -14.12 -8.98 -19.91
CA GLU A 135 -14.15 -10.19 -19.08
C GLU A 135 -12.87 -11.00 -19.33
N ARG A 136 -12.11 -11.24 -18.27
CA ARG A 136 -10.86 -12.02 -18.32
C ARG A 136 -11.02 -13.39 -17.68
N LEU A 137 -11.87 -13.47 -16.66
CA LEU A 137 -12.19 -14.71 -15.99
C LEU A 137 -13.67 -14.68 -15.58
N ASN A 138 -14.47 -15.54 -16.17
CA ASN A 138 -15.92 -15.61 -15.94
C ASN A 138 -16.26 -16.14 -14.55
N GLU A 139 -15.40 -16.97 -13.97
CA GLU A 139 -15.56 -17.55 -12.65
C GLU A 139 -14.21 -17.89 -12.01
N LEU A 140 -13.95 -17.37 -10.83
CA LEU A 140 -12.89 -17.80 -9.93
C LEU A 140 -13.51 -18.22 -8.60
N ILE A 141 -13.22 -19.46 -8.17
CA ILE A 141 -13.58 -19.95 -6.84
C ILE A 141 -12.32 -19.99 -5.99
N CYS A 142 -12.31 -19.24 -4.88
CA CYS A 142 -11.14 -19.02 -4.05
C CYS A 142 -11.53 -18.62 -2.61
N ASP A 143 -10.56 -18.44 -1.72
CA ASP A 143 -10.80 -17.81 -0.43
C ASP A 143 -10.84 -16.29 -0.55
N GLY A 144 -10.15 -15.74 -1.54
CA GLY A 144 -10.07 -14.32 -1.81
C GLY A 144 -9.23 -13.99 -3.03
N LEU A 145 -9.07 -12.69 -3.24
CA LEU A 145 -8.30 -12.12 -4.36
C LEU A 145 -7.80 -10.75 -3.94
N LEU A 146 -6.59 -10.40 -4.31
CA LEU A 146 -6.06 -9.06 -4.06
C LEU A 146 -5.43 -8.44 -5.31
N LEU A 147 -5.51 -7.11 -5.39
CA LEU A 147 -4.75 -6.29 -6.34
C LEU A 147 -3.82 -5.41 -5.55
N CYS A 148 -2.51 -5.54 -5.76
CA CYS A 148 -1.51 -4.76 -5.04
C CYS A 148 -0.67 -3.86 -5.95
N THR A 149 -0.16 -2.80 -5.35
CA THR A 149 0.87 -1.92 -5.88
C THR A 149 2.26 -2.57 -5.74
N PRO A 150 3.30 -2.02 -6.35
CA PRO A 150 4.68 -2.42 -6.07
C PRO A 150 5.03 -2.34 -4.58
N ALA A 151 4.60 -1.29 -3.86
CA ALA A 151 4.84 -1.13 -2.43
C ALA A 151 4.18 -2.25 -1.60
N GLY A 152 2.96 -2.65 -1.96
CA GLY A 152 2.23 -3.74 -1.32
C GLY A 152 2.69 -5.15 -1.72
N SER A 153 3.56 -5.27 -2.73
CA SER A 153 3.97 -6.59 -3.24
C SER A 153 4.71 -7.43 -2.19
N THR A 154 5.34 -6.80 -1.22
CA THR A 154 6.04 -7.46 -0.09
C THR A 154 5.18 -7.60 1.16
N ALA A 155 3.90 -7.12 1.13
CA ALA A 155 2.94 -7.22 2.23
C ALA A 155 2.04 -8.47 2.08
N TYR A 156 0.73 -8.32 2.10
CA TYR A 156 -0.22 -9.44 2.01
C TYR A 156 -0.08 -10.22 0.70
N ASN A 157 0.28 -9.53 -0.40
CA ASN A 157 0.56 -10.18 -1.68
C ASN A 157 1.64 -11.27 -1.56
N LEU A 158 2.73 -11.02 -0.83
CA LEU A 158 3.80 -12.01 -0.62
C LEU A 158 3.27 -13.22 0.17
N SER A 159 2.47 -12.98 1.21
CA SER A 159 1.84 -14.04 2.00
C SER A 159 0.84 -14.88 1.18
N ALA A 160 0.21 -14.28 0.17
CA ALA A 160 -0.64 -14.95 -0.81
C ALA A 160 0.15 -15.60 -1.97
N HIS A 161 1.48 -15.67 -1.86
CA HIS A 161 2.39 -16.21 -2.89
C HIS A 161 2.37 -15.43 -4.22
N GLY A 162 2.03 -14.15 -4.17
CA GLY A 162 2.16 -13.24 -5.31
C GLY A 162 3.60 -12.84 -5.58
N PRO A 163 3.91 -12.32 -6.75
CA PRO A 163 5.26 -11.89 -7.13
C PRO A 163 5.67 -10.62 -6.36
N ILE A 164 6.95 -10.50 -6.03
CA ILE A 164 7.54 -9.25 -5.57
C ILE A 164 7.77 -8.36 -6.80
N LEU A 165 7.33 -7.12 -6.71
CA LEU A 165 7.50 -6.11 -7.75
C LEU A 165 8.55 -5.09 -7.30
N PRO A 166 9.50 -4.70 -8.16
CA PRO A 166 10.36 -3.55 -7.89
C PRO A 166 9.50 -2.31 -7.61
N LEU A 167 9.88 -1.49 -6.62
CA LEU A 167 9.08 -0.35 -6.18
C LEU A 167 8.81 0.65 -7.32
N THR A 168 9.73 0.77 -8.26
CA THR A 168 9.65 1.66 -9.42
C THR A 168 8.97 1.04 -10.64
N SER A 169 8.45 -0.19 -10.52
CA SER A 169 7.81 -0.86 -11.67
C SER A 169 6.44 -0.25 -12.01
N ASN A 170 6.10 -0.25 -13.30
CA ASN A 170 4.80 0.18 -13.80
C ASN A 170 3.78 -0.97 -13.86
N LEU A 171 3.74 -1.79 -12.81
CA LEU A 171 2.92 -2.99 -12.75
C LEU A 171 2.04 -3.01 -11.50
N LEU A 172 0.94 -3.74 -11.58
CA LEU A 172 0.12 -4.18 -10.47
C LEU A 172 0.10 -5.71 -10.45
N ALA A 173 0.03 -6.33 -9.27
CA ALA A 173 -0.15 -7.77 -9.18
C ALA A 173 -1.58 -8.11 -8.74
N LEU A 174 -2.27 -8.90 -9.54
CA LEU A 174 -3.58 -9.49 -9.22
C LEU A 174 -3.34 -10.92 -8.75
N THR A 175 -3.49 -11.19 -7.47
CA THR A 175 -3.10 -12.44 -6.83
C THR A 175 -4.28 -13.12 -6.16
N PRO A 176 -4.62 -14.37 -6.49
CA PRO A 176 -5.65 -15.12 -5.81
C PRO A 176 -5.17 -15.65 -4.45
N ILE A 177 -6.09 -15.78 -3.52
CA ILE A 177 -5.87 -16.41 -2.22
C ILE A 177 -6.54 -17.78 -2.27
N SER A 178 -5.75 -18.86 -2.19
CA SER A 178 -6.23 -20.25 -2.21
C SER A 178 -7.17 -20.54 -3.39
N ALA A 179 -6.74 -20.30 -4.63
CA ALA A 179 -7.54 -20.57 -5.83
C ALA A 179 -7.90 -22.06 -5.94
N PHE A 180 -9.21 -22.37 -5.95
CA PHE A 180 -9.72 -23.73 -6.09
C PHE A 180 -10.08 -24.05 -7.56
N ARG A 181 -10.72 -23.11 -8.28
CA ARG A 181 -11.05 -23.20 -9.71
C ARG A 181 -10.94 -21.82 -10.36
N PRO A 182 -10.22 -21.68 -11.50
CA PRO A 182 -9.37 -22.69 -12.12
C PRO A 182 -8.21 -23.11 -11.23
N ARG A 183 -7.90 -24.39 -11.19
CA ARG A 183 -6.73 -24.88 -10.42
C ARG A 183 -5.45 -24.29 -10.98
N ARG A 184 -4.48 -23.96 -10.10
CA ARG A 184 -3.17 -23.44 -10.46
C ARG A 184 -3.17 -22.07 -11.12
N TRP A 185 -4.31 -21.36 -11.16
CA TRP A 185 -4.27 -19.96 -11.56
C TRP A 185 -3.54 -19.15 -10.50
N LYS A 186 -2.41 -18.58 -10.89
CA LYS A 186 -1.50 -17.85 -9.99
C LYS A 186 -1.74 -16.35 -9.98
N GLY A 187 -2.72 -15.87 -10.74
CA GLY A 187 -2.96 -14.45 -10.90
C GLY A 187 -2.38 -13.89 -12.20
N ALA A 188 -2.21 -12.60 -12.24
CA ALA A 188 -1.70 -11.89 -13.40
C ALA A 188 -0.92 -10.63 -13.00
N LEU A 189 0.09 -10.29 -13.78
CA LEU A 189 0.68 -8.95 -13.76
C LEU A 189 -0.09 -8.06 -14.73
N LEU A 190 -0.45 -6.88 -14.27
CA LEU A 190 -1.23 -5.91 -15.04
C LEU A 190 -0.44 -4.61 -15.17
N PRO A 191 -0.61 -3.86 -16.26
CA PRO A 191 -0.09 -2.49 -16.34
C PRO A 191 -0.66 -1.63 -15.20
N ARG A 192 0.12 -0.68 -14.68
CA ARG A 192 -0.31 0.19 -13.57
C ARG A 192 -1.60 0.98 -13.85
N ASN A 193 -1.89 1.26 -15.13
CA ASN A 193 -3.09 1.99 -15.55
C ASN A 193 -4.31 1.09 -15.77
N ALA A 194 -4.23 -0.21 -15.50
CA ALA A 194 -5.33 -1.15 -15.64
C ALA A 194 -6.49 -0.80 -14.70
N LYS A 195 -7.71 -0.95 -15.21
CA LYS A 195 -8.94 -0.83 -14.42
C LYS A 195 -9.49 -2.23 -14.15
N VAL A 196 -9.46 -2.66 -12.90
CA VAL A 196 -9.91 -3.99 -12.50
C VAL A 196 -11.29 -3.88 -11.86
N LYS A 197 -12.25 -4.68 -12.35
CA LYS A 197 -13.56 -4.84 -11.71
C LYS A 197 -13.74 -6.30 -11.33
N ILE A 198 -14.13 -6.52 -10.08
CA ILE A 198 -14.42 -7.83 -9.53
C ILE A 198 -15.88 -7.85 -9.09
N SER A 199 -16.69 -8.70 -9.72
CA SER A 199 -18.11 -8.89 -9.39
C SER A 199 -18.29 -10.14 -8.54
N ILE A 200 -19.08 -10.03 -7.47
CA ILE A 200 -19.35 -11.15 -6.58
C ILE A 200 -20.51 -11.98 -7.15
N LEU A 201 -20.23 -13.25 -7.38
CA LEU A 201 -21.24 -14.21 -7.84
C LEU A 201 -21.89 -14.91 -6.65
N GLU A 202 -23.17 -15.24 -6.75
CA GLU A 202 -23.94 -15.93 -5.69
C GLU A 202 -23.84 -15.21 -4.33
N LYS A 203 -23.84 -13.88 -4.31
CA LYS A 203 -23.61 -13.03 -3.14
C LYS A 203 -24.35 -13.45 -1.87
N LYS A 204 -25.65 -13.83 -1.98
CA LYS A 204 -26.46 -14.28 -0.82
C LYS A 204 -25.90 -15.53 -0.15
N LYS A 205 -25.31 -16.45 -0.92
CA LYS A 205 -24.72 -17.70 -0.45
C LYS A 205 -23.24 -17.53 -0.09
N ARG A 206 -22.54 -16.63 -0.77
CA ARG A 206 -21.08 -16.44 -0.74
C ARG A 206 -20.72 -14.97 -0.53
N PRO A 207 -21.08 -14.39 0.61
CA PRO A 207 -20.76 -12.99 0.87
C PRO A 207 -19.25 -12.78 0.93
N VAL A 208 -18.83 -11.61 0.47
CA VAL A 208 -17.41 -11.22 0.36
C VAL A 208 -17.24 -9.82 0.95
N SER A 209 -16.19 -9.65 1.74
CA SER A 209 -15.69 -8.35 2.17
C SER A 209 -14.59 -7.86 1.26
N VAL A 210 -14.42 -6.53 1.20
CA VAL A 210 -13.27 -5.89 0.56
C VAL A 210 -12.59 -4.97 1.55
N VAL A 211 -11.25 -4.98 1.54
CA VAL A 211 -10.40 -4.17 2.41
C VAL A 211 -9.44 -3.37 1.54
N ALA A 212 -9.39 -2.07 1.74
CA ALA A 212 -8.38 -1.18 1.19
C ALA A 212 -7.43 -0.78 2.33
N ASP A 213 -6.25 -1.40 2.39
CA ASP A 213 -5.30 -1.33 3.52
C ASP A 213 -5.98 -1.57 4.87
N ASN A 214 -6.51 -0.52 5.50
CA ASN A 214 -7.16 -0.58 6.83
C ASN A 214 -8.69 -0.32 6.79
N SER A 215 -9.29 -0.13 5.62
CA SER A 215 -10.71 0.22 5.47
C SER A 215 -11.51 -0.97 4.94
N GLU A 216 -12.34 -1.59 5.79
CA GLU A 216 -13.14 -2.79 5.46
C GLU A 216 -14.59 -2.44 5.10
N PHE A 217 -15.11 -3.09 4.05
CA PHE A 217 -16.52 -3.05 3.62
C PHE A 217 -17.03 -4.47 3.40
N ARG A 218 -18.07 -4.85 4.10
CA ARG A 218 -18.65 -6.21 4.04
C ARG A 218 -19.89 -6.27 3.16
N ASP A 219 -20.24 -7.49 2.73
CA ASP A 219 -21.44 -7.79 1.95
C ASP A 219 -21.51 -6.94 0.66
N ILE A 220 -20.40 -6.88 -0.08
CA ILE A 220 -20.28 -6.11 -1.30
C ILE A 220 -20.90 -6.80 -2.51
N GLU A 221 -21.29 -6.05 -3.54
CA GLU A 221 -21.78 -6.56 -4.82
C GLU A 221 -20.66 -6.66 -5.86
N TYR A 222 -19.82 -5.65 -5.89
CA TYR A 222 -18.64 -5.58 -6.74
C TYR A 222 -17.63 -4.59 -6.16
N VAL A 223 -16.42 -4.67 -6.65
CA VAL A 223 -15.40 -3.65 -6.43
C VAL A 223 -14.75 -3.25 -7.76
N GLU A 224 -14.51 -1.97 -7.94
CA GLU A 224 -13.73 -1.39 -9.03
C GLU A 224 -12.46 -0.79 -8.43
N ILE A 225 -11.31 -1.11 -9.01
CA ILE A 225 -9.99 -0.73 -8.50
C ILE A 225 -9.17 -0.19 -9.67
N SER A 226 -8.54 0.95 -9.46
CA SER A 226 -7.59 1.53 -10.41
C SER A 226 -6.59 2.40 -9.66
N GLU A 227 -5.46 2.71 -10.27
CA GLU A 227 -4.54 3.69 -9.73
C GLU A 227 -5.21 5.08 -9.62
N ASP A 228 -4.93 5.78 -8.52
CA ASP A 228 -5.32 7.18 -8.34
C ASP A 228 -4.17 8.08 -8.82
N LYS A 229 -4.28 8.52 -10.08
CA LYS A 229 -3.25 9.33 -10.74
C LYS A 229 -3.14 10.77 -10.22
N ASP A 230 -4.17 11.22 -9.48
CA ASP A 230 -4.22 12.57 -8.93
C ASP A 230 -3.40 12.69 -7.64
N ILE A 231 -2.93 11.56 -7.09
CA ILE A 231 -2.11 11.50 -5.88
C ILE A 231 -0.76 10.89 -6.19
N GLU A 232 0.27 11.63 -5.83
CA GLU A 232 1.65 11.19 -5.88
C GLU A 232 2.26 11.27 -4.48
N LEU A 233 2.78 10.15 -4.00
CA LEU A 233 3.44 10.02 -2.71
C LEU A 233 4.93 9.80 -2.96
N LYS A 234 5.79 10.58 -2.30
CA LYS A 234 7.24 10.51 -2.48
C LYS A 234 7.91 9.86 -1.29
N MET A 235 8.60 8.76 -1.53
CA MET A 235 9.47 8.10 -0.55
C MET A 235 10.93 8.34 -0.89
N LEU A 236 11.71 8.68 0.10
CA LEU A 236 13.12 9.00 -0.05
C LEU A 236 13.99 7.83 0.44
N PHE A 237 14.92 7.39 -0.39
CA PHE A 237 15.83 6.29 -0.11
C PHE A 237 17.29 6.72 -0.22
N ASP A 238 18.15 6.15 0.61
CA ASP A 238 19.59 6.34 0.50
C ASP A 238 20.10 5.87 -0.89
N PRO A 239 21.10 6.53 -1.47
CA PRO A 239 21.73 6.04 -2.69
C PRO A 239 22.21 4.60 -2.55
N LYS A 240 22.06 3.78 -3.60
CA LYS A 240 22.40 2.34 -3.66
C LYS A 240 21.41 1.43 -2.90
N THR A 241 20.24 1.92 -2.49
CA THR A 241 19.15 1.05 -2.07
C THR A 241 18.56 0.39 -3.32
N ASN A 242 18.42 -0.93 -3.32
CA ASN A 242 17.76 -1.65 -4.41
C ASN A 242 16.25 -1.40 -4.26
N LEU A 243 15.69 -0.56 -5.14
CA LEU A 243 14.27 -0.21 -5.20
C LEU A 243 13.51 -1.14 -6.15
#